data_80e6332fe0fbc114b395daad404d0315
#
_entry.id   80e6332fe0fbc114b395daad404d0315
#
_cell.length_a   1.000
_cell.length_b   1.000
_cell.length_c   1.000
_cell.angle_alpha   90.00
_cell.angle_beta   90.00
_cell.angle_gamma   90.00
#
_symmetry.space_group_name_H-M   'P 1'
#
loop_
_entity.id
_entity.type
_entity.pdbx_description
1 polymer ?
#
loop_
_entity_poly.entity_id
_entity_poly.type
_entity_poly.pdbx_seq_one_letter_code
_entity_poly.pdbx_strand_id
1 'polypeptide(L)'
;MPAGWSPMAAGLPDHGLFSRRRRTIGRTTMNKCLLTLAAVFGCLAGTADAAEAGREAVRLLFNGEELVVVMEDNDASRALLASLPLTLTFRDYNGTEKIADLPAALDTGDAPSGCDPEPGSFTYYAPWGNLAIFYRDFRHSDGLVPLGRIEAGVERLARMRGDFSVRLERLNRQNP
;
A
#
# COMPACT_ATOMS: atom_id res chain seq x y z
N MET A 1 12.36 -15.99 -45.57
CA MET A 1 13.46 -16.93 -45.40
C MET A 1 14.00 -16.77 -44.01
N PRO A 2 13.97 -17.84 -43.23
CA PRO A 2 14.01 -17.80 -41.76
C PRO A 2 15.38 -18.22 -41.22
N ALA A 3 15.65 -17.83 -39.97
CA ALA A 3 16.58 -18.53 -39.09
C ALA A 3 16.01 -18.38 -37.69
N GLY A 4 15.55 -19.31 -36.98
CA GLY A 4 16.01 -20.66 -36.69
C GLY A 4 16.90 -20.60 -35.45
N TRP A 5 16.33 -20.58 -34.23
CA TRP A 5 17.07 -20.88 -33.00
C TRP A 5 16.42 -22.03 -32.26
N SER A 6 17.20 -23.13 -32.28
CA SER A 6 16.96 -24.35 -31.51
C SER A 6 17.45 -24.20 -30.07
N PRO A 7 16.91 -24.98 -29.13
CA PRO A 7 17.25 -24.94 -27.72
C PRO A 7 18.48 -25.82 -27.42
N MET A 8 19.35 -25.35 -26.54
CA MET A 8 20.35 -26.21 -25.92
C MET A 8 19.88 -26.62 -24.53
N ALA A 9 19.67 -27.92 -24.41
CA ALA A 9 19.57 -28.67 -23.17
C ALA A 9 20.97 -29.01 -22.65
N ALA A 10 21.01 -29.33 -21.40
CA ALA A 10 21.95 -30.17 -20.66
C ALA A 10 22.78 -29.48 -19.58
N GLY A 11 22.66 -30.06 -18.39
CA GLY A 11 23.70 -30.27 -17.44
C GLY A 11 23.28 -30.25 -15.99
N LEU A 12 22.66 -31.34 -15.50
CA LEU A 12 22.74 -31.68 -14.07
C LEU A 12 24.12 -32.31 -13.77
N PRO A 13 24.65 -32.10 -12.60
CA PRO A 13 25.36 -33.19 -11.91
C PRO A 13 24.70 -33.54 -10.58
N ASP A 14 24.67 -34.82 -10.43
CA ASP A 14 24.23 -35.72 -9.42
C ASP A 14 25.25 -35.82 -8.26
N HIS A 15 24.75 -36.34 -7.13
CA HIS A 15 25.44 -36.99 -6.03
C HIS A 15 26.17 -36.21 -4.93
N GLY A 16 25.63 -36.39 -3.74
CA GLY A 16 26.31 -36.19 -2.49
C GLY A 16 25.53 -36.75 -1.30
N LEU A 17 25.40 -38.09 -1.25
CA LEU A 17 25.06 -38.81 0.00
C LEU A 17 26.18 -38.65 1.04
N PHE A 18 25.87 -38.17 2.22
CA PHE A 18 26.66 -38.55 3.39
C PHE A 18 25.84 -38.46 4.69
N SER A 19 25.52 -39.64 5.15
CA SER A 19 25.86 -40.27 6.43
C SER A 19 25.16 -39.78 7.69
N ARG A 20 24.27 -40.67 8.10
CA ARG A 20 23.74 -40.81 9.47
C ARG A 20 24.89 -40.89 10.50
N ARG A 21 24.87 -40.06 11.52
CA ARG A 21 25.44 -40.39 12.83
C ARG A 21 24.36 -40.34 13.90
N ARG A 22 23.99 -41.57 14.34
CA ARG A 22 23.35 -41.80 15.64
C ARG A 22 24.40 -41.62 16.73
N ARG A 23 24.10 -40.86 17.76
CA ARG A 23 24.73 -40.99 19.10
C ARG A 23 23.63 -40.85 20.14
N THR A 24 23.31 -41.94 20.63
CA THR A 24 23.32 -42.60 21.96
C THR A 24 23.06 -41.66 23.15
N ILE A 25 22.00 -42.02 23.78
CA ILE A 25 21.47 -41.86 25.12
C ILE A 25 22.56 -41.63 26.21
N GLY A 26 22.36 -40.52 26.93
CA GLY A 26 22.93 -40.30 28.24
C GLY A 26 21.83 -39.93 29.22
N ARG A 27 21.39 -40.90 30.01
CA ARG A 27 20.57 -40.71 31.22
C ARG A 27 21.48 -40.19 32.33
N THR A 28 21.14 -39.04 32.90
CA THR A 28 21.64 -38.73 34.24
C THR A 28 20.66 -37.81 34.98
N THR A 29 20.05 -38.41 35.96
CA THR A 29 19.57 -37.95 37.27
C THR A 29 19.14 -36.52 37.51
N MET A 30 17.92 -36.48 37.88
CA MET A 30 17.15 -35.67 38.82
C MET A 30 17.98 -34.84 39.81
N ASN A 31 17.81 -33.50 39.73
CA ASN A 31 17.90 -32.71 40.94
C ASN A 31 16.78 -31.67 40.96
N LYS A 32 15.95 -31.80 41.98
CA LYS A 32 14.89 -30.88 42.33
C LYS A 32 15.52 -29.57 42.81
N CYS A 33 15.29 -28.48 42.13
CA CYS A 33 15.34 -27.15 42.74
C CYS A 33 14.18 -26.34 42.20
N LEU A 34 13.23 -26.20 43.04
CA LEU A 34 12.04 -25.34 42.95
C LEU A 34 12.53 -23.91 43.11
N LEU A 35 12.44 -23.12 42.07
CA LEU A 35 12.46 -21.67 42.18
C LEU A 35 11.63 -21.09 41.05
N THR A 36 10.50 -20.55 41.43
CA THR A 36 9.58 -19.71 40.73
C THR A 36 10.29 -18.57 39.99
N LEU A 37 10.26 -18.59 38.67
CA LEU A 37 10.49 -17.38 37.85
C LEU A 37 9.22 -17.11 37.11
N ALA A 38 8.41 -16.19 37.64
CA ALA A 38 7.26 -15.61 36.95
C ALA A 38 7.78 -14.92 35.67
N ALA A 39 7.48 -15.53 34.54
CA ALA A 39 7.70 -14.93 33.25
C ALA A 39 6.80 -13.71 33.11
N VAL A 40 7.41 -12.54 33.20
CA VAL A 40 6.83 -11.30 32.67
C VAL A 40 6.90 -11.41 31.15
N PHE A 41 5.92 -12.06 30.54
CA PHE A 41 5.66 -11.96 29.11
C PHE A 41 4.80 -10.72 28.93
N GLY A 42 5.43 -9.55 29.08
CA GLY A 42 4.80 -8.25 28.86
C GLY A 42 4.52 -8.07 27.38
N CYS A 43 3.26 -7.90 27.07
CA CYS A 43 2.67 -7.44 25.83
C CYS A 43 3.53 -6.39 25.10
N LEU A 44 4.15 -6.76 23.99
CA LEU A 44 4.64 -5.85 22.96
C LEU A 44 3.73 -5.94 21.70
N ALA A 45 2.42 -5.87 21.93
CA ALA A 45 1.43 -5.78 20.85
C ALA A 45 0.63 -4.50 21.04
N GLY A 46 1.23 -3.34 20.77
CA GLY A 46 0.52 -2.09 20.99
C GLY A 46 1.10 -0.85 20.32
N THR A 47 2.16 -0.96 19.51
CA THR A 47 2.80 0.26 18.96
C THR A 47 2.47 0.57 17.50
N ALA A 48 1.90 -0.36 16.74
CA ALA A 48 1.52 -0.12 15.34
C ALA A 48 0.18 0.64 15.23
N ASP A 49 -0.77 0.35 16.12
CA ASP A 49 -2.12 0.92 16.09
C ASP A 49 -2.15 2.41 16.52
N ALA A 50 -1.24 2.82 17.40
CA ALA A 50 -1.16 4.21 17.86
C ALA A 50 -0.59 5.19 16.83
N ALA A 51 0.28 4.70 15.91
CA ALA A 51 0.85 5.53 14.85
C ALA A 51 -0.17 5.78 13.72
N GLU A 52 -1.14 4.91 13.55
CA GLU A 52 -2.19 5.01 12.53
C GLU A 52 -3.37 5.87 13.00
N ALA A 53 -3.63 5.90 14.30
CA ALA A 53 -4.71 6.69 14.89
C ALA A 53 -4.52 8.22 14.74
N GLY A 54 -3.30 8.69 14.45
CA GLY A 54 -2.98 10.11 14.28
C GLY A 54 -2.92 10.59 12.82
N ARG A 55 -3.02 9.69 11.82
CA ARG A 55 -2.94 10.09 10.42
C ARG A 55 -4.25 10.71 9.94
N GLU A 56 -4.12 11.81 9.19
CA GLU A 56 -5.25 12.42 8.48
C GLU A 56 -5.82 11.42 7.48
N ALA A 57 -7.14 11.46 7.29
CA ALA A 57 -7.81 10.60 6.32
C ALA A 57 -8.83 11.37 5.50
N VAL A 58 -9.07 10.89 4.30
CA VAL A 58 -10.05 11.40 3.36
C VAL A 58 -11.07 10.32 3.06
N ARG A 59 -12.32 10.69 3.07
CA ARG A 59 -13.44 9.87 2.69
C ARG A 59 -13.81 10.13 1.24
N LEU A 60 -13.90 9.08 0.44
CA LEU A 60 -14.35 9.11 -0.96
C LEU A 60 -15.77 8.53 -1.01
N LEU A 61 -16.74 9.34 -1.38
CA LEU A 61 -18.15 8.96 -1.47
C LEU A 61 -18.59 8.93 -2.94
N PHE A 62 -19.08 7.80 -3.42
CA PHE A 62 -19.56 7.62 -4.79
C PHE A 62 -20.60 6.50 -4.87
N ASN A 63 -21.70 6.72 -5.57
CA ASN A 63 -22.76 5.72 -5.83
C ASN A 63 -23.22 4.94 -4.60
N GLY A 64 -23.28 5.59 -3.43
CA GLY A 64 -23.65 4.95 -2.16
C GLY A 64 -22.52 4.11 -1.53
N GLU A 65 -21.34 4.09 -2.12
CA GLU A 65 -20.13 3.45 -1.61
C GLU A 65 -19.26 4.48 -0.88
N GLU A 66 -18.46 3.98 0.05
CA GLU A 66 -17.47 4.77 0.77
C GLU A 66 -16.11 4.05 0.75
N LEU A 67 -15.04 4.80 0.48
CA LEU A 67 -13.66 4.37 0.67
C LEU A 67 -12.93 5.38 1.56
N VAL A 68 -11.97 4.88 2.31
CA VAL A 68 -11.11 5.70 3.16
C VAL A 68 -9.69 5.67 2.63
N VAL A 69 -9.13 6.85 2.46
CA VAL A 69 -7.72 7.06 2.14
C VAL A 69 -7.01 7.51 3.40
N VAL A 70 -6.00 6.79 3.82
CA VAL A 70 -5.04 7.24 4.83
C VAL A 70 -4.02 8.10 4.13
N MET A 71 -3.87 9.36 4.58
CA MET A 71 -3.03 10.34 3.89
C MET A 71 -1.57 10.23 4.33
N GLU A 72 -0.66 10.48 3.39
CA GLU A 72 0.75 10.70 3.69
C GLU A 72 0.95 12.07 4.32
N ASP A 73 1.99 12.23 5.13
CA ASP A 73 2.37 13.51 5.74
C ASP A 73 3.41 14.23 4.86
N ASN A 74 2.94 14.92 3.82
CA ASN A 74 3.74 15.74 2.94
C ASN A 74 2.97 17.00 2.48
N ASP A 75 3.65 17.94 1.83
CA ASP A 75 3.05 19.21 1.42
C ASP A 75 1.88 19.03 0.45
N ALA A 76 1.99 18.12 -0.52
CA ALA A 76 0.92 17.87 -1.48
C ALA A 76 -0.35 17.33 -0.81
N SER A 77 -0.20 16.42 0.16
CA SER A 77 -1.31 15.88 0.94
C SER A 77 -1.96 16.97 1.79
N ARG A 78 -1.16 17.82 2.44
CA ARG A 78 -1.66 18.96 3.21
C ARG A 78 -2.41 19.97 2.31
N ALA A 79 -1.89 20.25 1.10
CA ALA A 79 -2.54 21.12 0.13
C ALA A 79 -3.89 20.56 -0.33
N LEU A 80 -3.97 19.25 -0.62
CA LEU A 80 -5.24 18.60 -0.95
C LEU A 80 -6.23 18.67 0.21
N LEU A 81 -5.78 18.33 1.42
CA LEU A 81 -6.61 18.41 2.62
C LEU A 81 -7.16 19.82 2.85
N ALA A 82 -6.38 20.86 2.59
CA ALA A 82 -6.82 22.25 2.73
C ALA A 82 -7.91 22.64 1.73
N SER A 83 -7.97 21.98 0.57
CA SER A 83 -8.96 22.26 -0.49
C SER A 83 -10.30 21.54 -0.30
N LEU A 84 -10.39 20.60 0.65
CA LEU A 84 -11.61 19.80 0.88
C LEU A 84 -12.72 20.62 1.57
N PRO A 85 -14.00 20.35 1.30
CA PRO A 85 -14.51 19.26 0.47
C PRO A 85 -14.48 19.55 -1.03
N LEU A 86 -14.27 18.51 -1.85
CA LEU A 86 -14.32 18.60 -3.30
C LEU A 86 -15.30 17.57 -3.88
N THR A 87 -15.92 17.90 -5.00
CA THR A 87 -16.65 16.93 -5.82
C THR A 87 -16.01 16.91 -7.20
N LEU A 88 -15.48 15.76 -7.59
CA LEU A 88 -14.72 15.58 -8.82
C LEU A 88 -15.33 14.47 -9.68
N THR A 89 -15.19 14.59 -11.00
CA THR A 89 -15.55 13.52 -11.93
C THR A 89 -14.34 12.65 -12.21
N PHE A 90 -14.42 11.39 -11.84
CA PHE A 90 -13.41 10.40 -12.13
C PHE A 90 -13.74 9.64 -13.40
N ARG A 91 -12.71 9.31 -14.17
CA ARG A 91 -12.77 8.50 -15.39
C ARG A 91 -11.68 7.44 -15.39
N ASP A 92 -11.89 6.38 -16.14
CA ASP A 92 -10.87 5.34 -16.31
C ASP A 92 -9.73 5.85 -17.19
N TYR A 93 -8.50 5.47 -16.83
CA TYR A 93 -7.32 5.73 -17.65
C TYR A 93 -6.52 4.46 -17.85
N ASN A 94 -6.36 4.06 -19.10
CA ASN A 94 -5.61 2.88 -19.56
C ASN A 94 -5.98 1.54 -18.89
N GLY A 95 -7.13 1.44 -18.22
CA GLY A 95 -7.49 0.23 -17.48
C GLY A 95 -6.57 -0.06 -16.30
N THR A 96 -5.90 0.97 -15.74
CA THR A 96 -4.92 0.86 -14.67
C THR A 96 -5.31 1.70 -13.46
N GLU A 97 -5.90 2.87 -13.71
CA GLU A 97 -6.19 3.87 -12.69
C GLU A 97 -7.49 4.64 -12.98
N LYS A 98 -8.02 5.30 -11.97
CA LYS A 98 -9.09 6.28 -12.09
C LYS A 98 -8.48 7.66 -11.87
N ILE A 99 -8.70 8.58 -12.83
CA ILE A 99 -8.15 9.93 -12.76
C ILE A 99 -9.24 10.97 -12.66
N ALA A 100 -8.95 12.10 -12.00
CA ALA A 100 -9.83 13.27 -11.93
C ALA A 100 -9.01 14.55 -11.92
N ASP A 101 -9.38 15.52 -12.74
CA ASP A 101 -8.71 16.80 -12.81
C ASP A 101 -9.05 17.65 -11.58
N LEU A 102 -8.05 18.28 -10.98
CA LEU A 102 -8.25 19.22 -9.88
C LEU A 102 -8.55 20.63 -10.42
N PRO A 103 -9.37 21.42 -9.69
CA PRO A 103 -9.65 22.80 -10.08
C PRO A 103 -8.43 23.74 -9.99
N ALA A 104 -7.42 23.35 -9.21
CA ALA A 104 -6.14 24.06 -9.05
C ALA A 104 -5.01 23.05 -8.81
N ALA A 105 -3.81 23.41 -9.27
CA ALA A 105 -2.62 22.61 -8.98
C ALA A 105 -2.33 22.60 -7.47
N LEU A 106 -1.85 21.45 -6.98
CA LEU A 106 -1.37 21.32 -5.60
C LEU A 106 0.06 21.86 -5.51
N ASP A 107 0.34 22.52 -4.39
CA ASP A 107 1.73 22.75 -3.99
C ASP A 107 2.33 21.41 -3.56
N THR A 108 3.40 21.00 -4.20
CA THR A 108 4.05 19.72 -3.91
C THR A 108 5.23 19.86 -2.96
N GLY A 109 5.75 21.08 -2.77
CA GLY A 109 6.81 21.41 -1.81
C GLY A 109 7.90 20.34 -1.70
N ASP A 110 8.02 19.75 -0.52
CA ASP A 110 8.98 18.68 -0.18
C ASP A 110 8.49 17.25 -0.49
N ALA A 111 7.30 17.09 -1.09
CA ALA A 111 6.77 15.78 -1.42
C ALA A 111 7.64 15.05 -2.44
N PRO A 112 7.75 13.71 -2.38
CA PRO A 112 8.47 12.92 -3.36
C PRO A 112 7.95 13.20 -4.78
N SER A 113 8.88 13.39 -5.74
CA SER A 113 8.56 13.74 -7.13
C SER A 113 8.33 12.54 -8.04
N GLY A 114 8.21 11.34 -7.49
CA GLY A 114 7.95 10.10 -8.22
C GLY A 114 7.68 8.95 -7.25
N CYS A 115 6.94 7.94 -7.72
CA CYS A 115 6.70 6.71 -6.97
C CYS A 115 6.38 5.53 -7.89
N ASP A 116 6.36 4.33 -7.29
CA ASP A 116 5.90 3.08 -7.88
C ASP A 116 4.50 2.78 -7.34
N PRO A 117 3.43 3.10 -8.08
CA PRO A 117 2.09 2.93 -7.55
C PRO A 117 1.64 1.47 -7.58
N GLU A 118 0.95 1.06 -6.52
CA GLU A 118 0.33 -0.24 -6.33
C GLU A 118 -1.20 -0.09 -6.24
N PRO A 119 -1.98 -1.19 -6.31
CA PRO A 119 -3.42 -1.13 -6.04
C PRO A 119 -3.72 -0.47 -4.68
N GLY A 120 -4.56 0.56 -4.71
CA GLY A 120 -4.87 1.39 -3.55
C GLY A 120 -4.03 2.67 -3.45
N SER A 121 -2.97 2.85 -4.23
CA SER A 121 -2.21 4.11 -4.24
C SER A 121 -3.10 5.27 -4.68
N PHE A 122 -3.13 6.32 -3.85
CA PHE A 122 -3.78 7.59 -4.12
C PHE A 122 -2.71 8.65 -4.33
N THR A 123 -2.66 9.21 -5.53
CA THR A 123 -1.54 10.04 -5.99
C THR A 123 -2.02 11.29 -6.70
N TYR A 124 -1.11 12.25 -6.87
CA TYR A 124 -1.27 13.42 -7.70
C TYR A 124 -0.25 13.39 -8.83
N TYR A 125 -0.70 13.46 -10.08
CA TYR A 125 0.20 13.57 -11.23
C TYR A 125 0.43 15.05 -11.55
N ALA A 126 1.55 15.57 -11.09
CA ALA A 126 1.86 16.99 -11.14
C ALA A 126 1.88 17.57 -12.56
N PRO A 127 2.40 16.87 -13.61
CA PRO A 127 2.42 17.42 -14.97
C PRO A 127 1.01 17.70 -15.55
N TRP A 128 -0.02 16.99 -15.10
CA TRP A 128 -1.40 17.18 -15.58
C TRP A 128 -2.32 17.86 -14.54
N GLY A 129 -1.88 17.97 -13.31
CA GLY A 129 -2.68 18.56 -12.25
C GLY A 129 -3.88 17.72 -11.83
N ASN A 130 -3.80 16.39 -11.95
CA ASN A 130 -4.90 15.48 -11.66
C ASN A 130 -4.59 14.51 -10.53
N LEU A 131 -5.65 14.07 -9.84
CA LEU A 131 -5.58 12.92 -8.93
C LEU A 131 -5.58 11.62 -9.74
N ALA A 132 -4.89 10.60 -9.23
CA ALA A 132 -4.92 9.24 -9.76
C ALA A 132 -5.08 8.22 -8.64
N ILE A 133 -6.00 7.27 -8.81
CA ILE A 133 -6.21 6.14 -7.90
C ILE A 133 -5.92 4.87 -8.66
N PHE A 134 -4.83 4.22 -8.32
CA PHE A 134 -4.41 2.99 -8.96
C PHE A 134 -5.19 1.80 -8.42
N TYR A 135 -5.67 0.96 -9.31
CA TYR A 135 -6.30 -0.32 -8.99
C TYR A 135 -5.54 -1.52 -9.61
N ARG A 136 -4.41 -1.24 -10.25
CA ARG A 136 -3.41 -2.20 -10.72
C ARG A 136 -2.01 -1.66 -10.45
N ASP A 137 -1.05 -2.56 -10.40
CA ASP A 137 0.37 -2.20 -10.33
C ASP A 137 0.78 -1.39 -11.57
N PHE A 138 1.67 -0.45 -11.36
CA PHE A 138 2.27 0.33 -12.42
C PHE A 138 3.75 0.57 -12.12
N ARG A 139 4.54 0.81 -13.16
CA ARG A 139 5.96 1.10 -13.03
C ARG A 139 6.19 2.45 -12.37
N HIS A 140 7.43 2.68 -11.96
CA HIS A 140 7.86 4.00 -11.51
C HIS A 140 7.44 5.09 -12.49
N SER A 141 6.94 6.19 -11.96
CA SER A 141 6.53 7.33 -12.76
C SER A 141 6.99 8.62 -12.10
N ASP A 142 7.86 9.35 -12.82
CA ASP A 142 8.27 10.69 -12.43
C ASP A 142 7.07 11.65 -12.46
N GLY A 143 7.03 12.58 -11.53
CA GLY A 143 5.94 13.53 -11.39
C GLY A 143 4.68 12.96 -10.72
N LEU A 144 4.68 11.68 -10.34
CA LEU A 144 3.60 11.05 -9.60
C LEU A 144 3.87 11.17 -8.10
N VAL A 145 3.20 12.09 -7.45
CA VAL A 145 3.38 12.45 -6.03
C VAL A 145 2.46 11.58 -5.17
N PRO A 146 2.97 10.80 -4.20
CA PRO A 146 2.13 10.03 -3.30
C PRO A 146 1.35 10.96 -2.35
N LEU A 147 0.04 10.77 -2.27
CA LEU A 147 -0.86 11.50 -1.38
C LEU A 147 -1.37 10.64 -0.23
N GLY A 148 -1.46 9.33 -0.45
CA GLY A 148 -2.01 8.40 0.52
C GLY A 148 -2.33 7.04 -0.06
N ARG A 149 -3.04 6.22 0.73
CA ARG A 149 -3.40 4.86 0.34
C ARG A 149 -4.83 4.50 0.77
N ILE A 150 -5.55 3.83 -0.11
CA ILE A 150 -6.80 3.14 0.20
C ILE A 150 -6.44 1.76 0.74
N GLU A 151 -6.79 1.47 1.99
CA GLU A 151 -6.43 0.21 2.65
C GLU A 151 -7.28 -0.97 2.15
N ALA A 152 -8.54 -0.72 1.81
CA ALA A 152 -9.46 -1.75 1.37
C ALA A 152 -10.50 -1.23 0.40
N GLY A 153 -10.96 -2.10 -0.51
CA GLY A 153 -12.12 -1.82 -1.36
C GLY A 153 -11.79 -1.09 -2.67
N VAL A 154 -10.53 -0.94 -3.05
CA VAL A 154 -10.14 -0.29 -4.32
C VAL A 154 -10.74 -1.00 -5.54
N GLU A 155 -11.03 -2.30 -5.45
CA GLU A 155 -11.70 -3.08 -6.49
C GLU A 155 -13.12 -2.57 -6.80
N ARG A 156 -13.75 -1.84 -5.88
CA ARG A 156 -15.03 -1.17 -6.12
C ARG A 156 -14.88 -0.05 -7.15
N LEU A 157 -13.83 0.75 -7.04
CA LEU A 157 -13.47 1.74 -8.05
C LEU A 157 -13.10 1.10 -9.39
N ALA A 158 -12.38 -0.01 -9.38
CA ALA A 158 -12.02 -0.74 -10.59
C ALA A 158 -13.24 -1.20 -11.39
N ARG A 159 -14.36 -1.52 -10.72
CA ARG A 159 -15.63 -1.94 -11.36
C ARG A 159 -16.43 -0.78 -11.97
N MET A 160 -16.14 0.47 -11.59
CA MET A 160 -16.85 1.62 -12.13
C MET A 160 -16.61 1.76 -13.63
N ARG A 161 -17.69 1.91 -14.39
CA ARG A 161 -17.68 2.09 -15.83
C ARG A 161 -18.08 3.54 -16.17
N GLY A 162 -17.43 4.10 -17.20
CA GLY A 162 -17.66 5.48 -17.60
C GLY A 162 -17.25 6.50 -16.52
N ASP A 163 -17.67 7.72 -16.69
CA ASP A 163 -17.42 8.80 -15.76
C ASP A 163 -18.36 8.71 -14.56
N PHE A 164 -17.86 8.98 -13.37
CA PHE A 164 -18.65 8.98 -12.14
C PHE A 164 -18.18 10.07 -11.17
N SER A 165 -19.12 10.61 -10.41
CA SER A 165 -18.85 11.66 -9.44
C SER A 165 -18.37 11.05 -8.11
N VAL A 166 -17.32 11.63 -7.55
CA VAL A 166 -16.79 11.29 -6.22
C VAL A 166 -16.74 12.55 -5.38
N ARG A 167 -17.30 12.51 -4.18
CA ARG A 167 -17.14 13.56 -3.19
C ARG A 167 -16.03 13.18 -2.22
N LEU A 168 -15.04 14.06 -2.11
CA LEU A 168 -13.91 13.96 -1.21
C LEU A 168 -14.17 14.82 0.02
N GLU A 169 -14.05 14.24 1.21
CA GLU A 169 -14.24 14.94 2.49
C GLU A 169 -13.16 14.53 3.50
N ARG A 170 -12.76 15.46 4.37
CA ARG A 170 -11.93 15.07 5.53
C ARG A 170 -12.71 14.09 6.41
N LEU A 171 -12.06 13.00 6.77
CA LEU A 171 -12.55 12.12 7.80
C LEU A 171 -12.00 12.58 9.15
N ASN A 172 -12.82 13.28 9.94
CA ASN A 172 -12.46 13.60 11.30
C ASN A 172 -12.47 12.31 12.12
N ARG A 173 -11.33 11.68 12.26
CA ARG A 173 -11.15 10.62 13.27
C ARG A 173 -11.13 11.30 14.62
N GLN A 174 -12.31 11.63 15.15
CA GLN A 174 -12.42 12.01 16.54
C GLN A 174 -12.04 10.79 17.35
N ASN A 175 -10.98 10.92 18.14
CA ASN A 175 -10.60 9.93 19.13
C ASN A 175 -11.84 9.62 20.01
N PRO A 176 -12.22 8.34 20.21
CA PRO A 176 -13.37 7.98 21.04
C PRO A 176 -13.16 8.38 22.50
#